data_98742d0e03a75a9370b9cd79c6238e76
#
_entry.id   98742d0e03a75a9370b9cd79c6238e76
#
_cell.length_a   1.000
_cell.length_b   1.000
_cell.length_c   1.000
_cell.angle_alpha   90.00
_cell.angle_beta   90.00
_cell.angle_gamma   90.00
#
_symmetry.space_group_name_H-M   'P 1'
#
loop_
_entity.id
_entity.type
_entity.pdbx_description
1 polymer ?
#
loop_
_entity_poly.entity_id
_entity_poly.type
_entity_poly.pdbx_seq_one_letter_code
_entity_poly.pdbx_strand_id
1 'polypeptide(L)'
;KGYSGVAILSKQEPDHVEYGMGIEEYDNEGRFIRADFGDVSVVSVYHPSGTSGDERQAFKMVWLEKFQEYVLELERTRPKLILCGDYNICHEAMDIHDPIRNATNSGFLPEEREWMTRFLNAGFIDSFRWLHPDKQEYTWWSYRFNSRAKNKGWRIDYCMVSEPVRPMLKEARILGDVVHSDHCPMLLEITE
;
A
#
# COMPACT_ATOMS: atom_id res chain seq x y z
N LYS A 1 -11.12 -4.91 -19.97
CA LYS A 1 -11.88 -5.99 -19.28
C LYS A 1 -11.23 -6.22 -17.95
N GLY A 2 -11.97 -5.96 -16.86
CA GLY A 2 -11.55 -5.94 -15.46
C GLY A 2 -10.51 -6.97 -15.02
N TYR A 3 -9.25 -6.54 -15.00
CA TYR A 3 -8.15 -7.33 -14.47
C TYR A 3 -7.69 -6.76 -13.11
N SER A 4 -7.51 -5.46 -13.04
CA SER A 4 -7.17 -4.71 -11.85
C SER A 4 -7.89 -3.36 -11.91
N GLY A 5 -7.81 -2.57 -10.86
CA GLY A 5 -8.42 -1.26 -10.83
C GLY A 5 -8.36 -0.66 -9.44
N VAL A 6 -8.36 0.67 -9.40
CA VAL A 6 -8.39 1.46 -8.17
C VAL A 6 -9.45 2.55 -8.29
N ALA A 7 -9.94 3.04 -7.16
CA ALA A 7 -10.92 4.11 -7.12
C ALA A 7 -10.72 4.99 -5.89
N ILE A 8 -11.16 6.23 -5.98
CA ILE A 8 -11.33 7.15 -4.86
C ILE A 8 -12.79 7.60 -4.85
N LEU A 9 -13.46 7.42 -3.72
CA LEU A 9 -14.80 7.96 -3.47
C LEU A 9 -14.66 9.08 -2.45
N SER A 10 -15.17 10.26 -2.77
CA SER A 10 -15.04 11.43 -1.93
C SER A 10 -16.39 12.12 -1.73
N LYS A 11 -16.60 12.70 -0.53
CA LYS A 11 -17.73 13.60 -0.25
C LYS A 11 -17.46 15.02 -0.77
N GLN A 12 -16.20 15.38 -0.93
CA GLN A 12 -15.73 16.65 -1.45
C GLN A 12 -15.23 16.43 -2.87
N GLU A 13 -15.56 17.33 -3.78
CA GLU A 13 -15.01 17.31 -5.15
C GLU A 13 -13.51 17.62 -5.08
N PRO A 14 -12.64 16.79 -5.69
CA PRO A 14 -11.22 17.09 -5.75
C PRO A 14 -10.92 18.26 -6.69
N ASP A 15 -9.88 19.03 -6.39
CA ASP A 15 -9.43 20.13 -7.23
C ASP A 15 -8.82 19.63 -8.55
N HIS A 16 -8.22 18.42 -8.50
CA HIS A 16 -7.62 17.77 -9.66
C HIS A 16 -7.62 16.26 -9.49
N VAL A 17 -7.72 15.52 -10.60
CA VAL A 17 -7.59 14.06 -10.64
C VAL A 17 -6.59 13.67 -11.71
N GLU A 18 -5.64 12.80 -11.35
CA GLU A 18 -4.66 12.22 -12.28
C GLU A 18 -4.86 10.71 -12.37
N TYR A 19 -4.88 10.18 -13.58
CA TYR A 19 -5.04 8.77 -13.88
C TYR A 19 -3.73 8.18 -14.37
N GLY A 20 -3.15 7.25 -13.61
CA GLY A 20 -1.89 6.61 -13.95
C GLY A 20 -0.66 7.45 -13.56
N MET A 21 0.49 6.96 -13.95
CA MET A 21 1.81 7.55 -13.70
C MET A 21 2.47 8.12 -14.98
N GLY A 22 1.75 8.11 -16.11
CA GLY A 22 2.26 8.51 -17.42
C GLY A 22 3.12 7.44 -18.09
N ILE A 23 3.01 6.18 -17.66
CA ILE A 23 3.72 5.02 -18.23
C ILE A 23 2.65 4.07 -18.78
N GLU A 24 2.47 4.07 -20.11
CA GLU A 24 1.39 3.37 -20.80
C GLU A 24 1.26 1.89 -20.38
N GLU A 25 2.37 1.17 -20.28
CA GLU A 25 2.40 -0.24 -19.89
C GLU A 25 1.73 -0.47 -18.53
N TYR A 26 1.97 0.43 -17.57
CA TYR A 26 1.44 0.33 -16.21
C TYR A 26 0.06 0.93 -16.07
N ASP A 27 -0.19 2.03 -16.77
CA ASP A 27 -1.46 2.75 -16.73
C ASP A 27 -2.59 1.94 -17.36
N ASN A 28 -2.29 1.09 -18.35
CA ASN A 28 -3.23 0.13 -18.94
C ASN A 28 -3.75 -0.93 -17.94
N GLU A 29 -3.05 -1.16 -16.83
CA GLU A 29 -3.52 -2.04 -15.76
C GLU A 29 -4.42 -1.30 -14.73
N GLY A 30 -4.52 0.04 -14.80
CA GLY A 30 -5.40 0.84 -13.94
C GLY A 30 -5.06 0.76 -12.45
N ARG A 31 -3.77 0.80 -12.10
CA ARG A 31 -3.25 0.57 -10.75
C ARG A 31 -3.03 1.82 -9.92
N PHE A 32 -3.22 2.99 -10.50
CA PHE A 32 -2.91 4.26 -9.85
C PHE A 32 -3.95 5.32 -10.18
N ILE A 33 -4.45 6.03 -9.17
CA ILE A 33 -5.24 7.24 -9.28
C ILE A 33 -4.86 8.19 -8.16
N ARG A 34 -4.75 9.48 -8.47
CA ARG A 34 -4.52 10.57 -7.52
C ARG A 34 -5.68 11.56 -7.55
N ALA A 35 -6.11 12.00 -6.38
CA ALA A 35 -7.04 13.11 -6.21
C ALA A 35 -6.42 14.16 -5.27
N ASP A 36 -6.46 15.42 -5.67
CA ASP A 36 -5.91 16.55 -4.92
C ASP A 36 -7.04 17.31 -4.22
N PHE A 37 -6.82 17.61 -2.93
CA PHE A 37 -7.72 18.37 -2.07
C PHE A 37 -6.90 19.45 -1.37
N GLY A 38 -6.95 20.69 -1.88
CA GLY A 38 -6.06 21.76 -1.41
C GLY A 38 -4.58 21.39 -1.59
N ASP A 39 -3.83 21.35 -0.51
CA ASP A 39 -2.41 21.00 -0.50
C ASP A 39 -2.13 19.51 -0.22
N VAL A 40 -3.18 18.71 0.05
CA VAL A 40 -3.07 17.26 0.26
C VAL A 40 -3.44 16.50 -1.01
N SER A 41 -2.62 15.53 -1.37
CA SER A 41 -2.90 14.59 -2.46
C SER A 41 -3.13 13.19 -1.90
N VAL A 42 -4.26 12.60 -2.28
CA VAL A 42 -4.62 11.22 -1.91
C VAL A 42 -4.42 10.33 -3.13
N VAL A 43 -3.68 9.27 -2.96
CA VAL A 43 -3.42 8.26 -3.99
C VAL A 43 -4.05 6.94 -3.57
N SER A 44 -4.79 6.33 -4.49
CA SER A 44 -5.17 4.91 -4.39
C SER A 44 -4.30 4.12 -5.35
N VAL A 45 -3.58 3.14 -4.82
CA VAL A 45 -2.61 2.34 -5.57
C VAL A 45 -2.81 0.84 -5.32
N TYR A 46 -2.61 0.04 -6.37
CA TYR A 46 -2.63 -1.42 -6.31
C TYR A 46 -1.34 -1.98 -6.91
N HIS A 47 -0.37 -2.28 -6.06
CA HIS A 47 0.91 -2.86 -6.49
C HIS A 47 0.72 -4.25 -7.07
N PRO A 48 1.44 -4.61 -8.16
CA PRO A 48 1.34 -5.95 -8.73
C PRO A 48 1.67 -7.06 -7.73
N SER A 49 0.94 -8.18 -7.82
CA SER A 49 1.33 -9.40 -7.14
C SER A 49 2.31 -10.19 -8.01
N GLY A 50 3.33 -10.78 -7.39
CA GLY A 50 4.30 -11.66 -8.06
C GLY A 50 3.93 -13.15 -7.98
N THR A 51 2.77 -13.50 -7.41
CA THR A 51 2.39 -14.90 -7.16
C THR A 51 2.11 -15.73 -8.40
N SER A 52 1.99 -15.10 -9.57
CA SER A 52 1.71 -15.79 -10.86
C SER A 52 2.96 -16.25 -11.61
N GLY A 53 4.14 -16.23 -10.98
CA GLY A 53 5.39 -16.72 -11.54
C GLY A 53 6.47 -15.63 -11.72
N ASP A 54 7.65 -16.06 -12.16
CA ASP A 54 8.87 -15.23 -12.19
C ASP A 54 8.73 -13.98 -13.06
N GLU A 55 8.05 -14.09 -14.22
CA GLU A 55 7.81 -12.93 -15.09
C GLU A 55 6.99 -11.86 -14.38
N ARG A 56 5.95 -12.27 -13.62
CA ARG A 56 5.11 -11.34 -12.89
C ARG A 56 5.83 -10.76 -11.68
N GLN A 57 6.70 -11.54 -11.05
CA GLN A 57 7.57 -11.04 -9.97
C GLN A 57 8.59 -10.03 -10.52
N ALA A 58 9.19 -10.28 -11.66
CA ALA A 58 10.09 -9.32 -12.31
C ALA A 58 9.37 -8.01 -12.69
N PHE A 59 8.17 -8.12 -13.27
CA PHE A 59 7.31 -6.97 -13.55
C PHE A 59 7.02 -6.15 -12.30
N LYS A 60 6.66 -6.82 -11.19
CA LYS A 60 6.42 -6.18 -9.90
C LYS A 60 7.61 -5.36 -9.44
N MET A 61 8.82 -5.94 -9.48
CA MET A 61 10.03 -5.24 -9.00
C MET A 61 10.32 -3.99 -9.83
N VAL A 62 10.20 -4.06 -11.16
CA VAL A 62 10.38 -2.88 -12.03
C VAL A 62 9.29 -1.83 -11.76
N TRP A 63 8.03 -2.26 -11.60
CA TRP A 63 6.91 -1.38 -11.29
C TRP A 63 7.14 -0.63 -9.96
N LEU A 64 7.64 -1.32 -8.92
CA LEU A 64 7.94 -0.73 -7.62
C LEU A 64 8.98 0.40 -7.72
N GLU A 65 10.06 0.20 -8.49
CA GLU A 65 11.07 1.24 -8.72
C GLU A 65 10.46 2.45 -9.45
N LYS A 66 9.65 2.22 -10.50
CA LYS A 66 8.97 3.29 -11.24
C LYS A 66 7.94 4.03 -10.41
N PHE A 67 7.21 3.33 -9.55
CA PHE A 67 6.31 3.95 -8.59
C PHE A 67 7.07 4.86 -7.62
N GLN A 68 8.16 4.39 -7.05
CA GLN A 68 9.00 5.19 -6.15
C GLN A 68 9.56 6.43 -6.84
N GLU A 69 10.13 6.30 -8.05
CA GLU A 69 10.61 7.43 -8.86
C GLU A 69 9.48 8.47 -9.05
N TYR A 70 8.29 8.01 -9.44
CA TYR A 70 7.14 8.88 -9.69
C TYR A 70 6.69 9.63 -8.45
N VAL A 71 6.52 8.94 -7.30
CA VAL A 71 6.01 9.60 -6.09
C VAL A 71 7.04 10.55 -5.46
N LEU A 72 8.33 10.27 -5.59
CA LEU A 72 9.41 11.18 -5.17
C LEU A 72 9.45 12.45 -6.03
N GLU A 73 9.21 12.35 -7.33
CA GLU A 73 9.10 13.53 -8.18
C GLU A 73 7.80 14.32 -7.88
N LEU A 74 6.69 13.61 -7.66
CA LEU A 74 5.43 14.23 -7.28
C LEU A 74 5.55 15.00 -5.95
N GLU A 75 6.27 14.47 -4.97
CA GLU A 75 6.46 15.09 -3.65
C GLU A 75 7.12 16.48 -3.75
N ARG A 76 7.94 16.75 -4.77
CA ARG A 76 8.57 18.08 -4.99
C ARG A 76 7.55 19.16 -5.22
N THR A 77 6.44 18.86 -5.86
CA THR A 77 5.38 19.82 -6.18
C THR A 77 4.15 19.67 -5.30
N ARG A 78 3.94 18.47 -4.77
CA ARG A 78 2.83 18.09 -3.89
C ARG A 78 3.38 17.39 -2.64
N PRO A 79 3.93 18.14 -1.67
CA PRO A 79 4.68 17.55 -0.56
C PRO A 79 3.84 16.74 0.44
N LYS A 80 2.52 17.00 0.53
CA LYS A 80 1.62 16.26 1.42
C LYS A 80 0.93 15.13 0.67
N LEU A 81 1.54 13.95 0.69
CA LEU A 81 1.04 12.74 0.02
C LEU A 81 0.50 11.73 1.02
N ILE A 82 -0.66 11.15 0.69
CA ILE A 82 -1.25 10.00 1.37
C ILE A 82 -1.43 8.91 0.32
N LEU A 83 -0.69 7.80 0.45
CA LEU A 83 -0.63 6.71 -0.53
C LEU A 83 -1.28 5.47 0.08
N CYS A 84 -2.53 5.21 -0.27
CA CYS A 84 -3.32 4.11 0.28
C CYS A 84 -3.48 2.98 -0.73
N GLY A 85 -3.41 1.74 -0.27
CA GLY A 85 -3.73 0.59 -1.09
C GLY A 85 -3.03 -0.70 -0.72
N ASP A 86 -3.20 -1.69 -1.58
CA ASP A 86 -2.55 -2.99 -1.48
C ASP A 86 -1.15 -2.92 -2.10
N TYR A 87 -0.14 -3.04 -1.26
CA TYR A 87 1.28 -3.05 -1.66
C TYR A 87 1.77 -4.46 -2.04
N ASN A 88 0.98 -5.49 -1.74
CA ASN A 88 1.37 -6.89 -1.95
C ASN A 88 2.73 -7.25 -1.32
N ILE A 89 3.14 -6.55 -0.25
CA ILE A 89 4.40 -6.74 0.47
C ILE A 89 4.12 -6.66 1.97
N CYS A 90 4.57 -7.66 2.73
CA CYS A 90 4.78 -7.54 4.17
C CYS A 90 6.19 -7.01 4.42
N HIS A 91 6.34 -5.94 5.20
CA HIS A 91 7.66 -5.35 5.44
C HIS A 91 8.45 -6.14 6.48
N GLU A 92 7.91 -6.25 7.69
CA GLU A 92 8.60 -6.85 8.83
C GLU A 92 8.11 -8.28 9.15
N ALA A 93 8.90 -9.03 9.91
CA ALA A 93 8.51 -10.37 10.32
C ALA A 93 7.19 -10.40 11.12
N MET A 94 6.87 -9.32 11.82
CA MET A 94 5.60 -9.20 12.54
C MET A 94 4.40 -8.90 11.63
N ASP A 95 4.63 -8.53 10.37
CA ASP A 95 3.57 -8.22 9.40
C ASP A 95 3.02 -9.46 8.70
N ILE A 96 3.58 -10.64 9.00
CA ILE A 96 3.20 -11.89 8.36
C ILE A 96 3.11 -13.04 9.37
N HIS A 97 2.12 -13.90 9.18
CA HIS A 97 2.07 -15.17 9.89
C HIS A 97 3.17 -16.11 9.37
N ASP A 98 3.92 -16.70 10.28
CA ASP A 98 4.99 -17.67 9.99
C ASP A 98 6.04 -17.13 8.97
N PRO A 99 6.83 -16.11 9.38
CA PRO A 99 7.80 -15.47 8.49
C PRO A 99 8.90 -16.41 7.99
N ILE A 100 9.24 -17.44 8.76
CA ILE A 100 10.28 -18.42 8.36
C ILE A 100 9.80 -19.25 7.18
N ARG A 101 8.57 -19.77 7.25
CA ARG A 101 7.99 -20.59 6.19
C ARG A 101 7.69 -19.78 4.93
N ASN A 102 7.38 -18.51 5.07
CA ASN A 102 7.03 -17.61 3.98
C ASN A 102 8.22 -16.83 3.40
N ALA A 103 9.45 -17.04 3.88
CA ALA A 103 10.63 -16.26 3.49
C ALA A 103 10.96 -16.28 1.98
N THR A 104 10.44 -17.26 1.25
CA THR A 104 10.63 -17.43 -0.20
C THR A 104 9.33 -17.20 -1.00
N ASN A 105 8.28 -16.69 -0.37
CA ASN A 105 7.03 -16.42 -1.04
C ASN A 105 6.95 -14.98 -1.51
N SER A 106 6.44 -14.74 -2.73
CA SER A 106 6.13 -13.39 -3.19
C SER A 106 5.20 -12.68 -2.21
N GLY A 107 5.51 -11.42 -1.92
CA GLY A 107 4.92 -10.63 -0.84
C GLY A 107 5.75 -10.61 0.44
N PHE A 108 6.79 -11.47 0.56
CA PHE A 108 7.73 -11.45 1.67
C PHE A 108 9.18 -11.80 1.26
N LEU A 109 9.48 -11.71 -0.04
CA LEU A 109 10.84 -11.91 -0.54
C LEU A 109 11.80 -10.86 0.00
N PRO A 110 13.09 -11.20 0.19
CA PRO A 110 14.09 -10.24 0.67
C PRO A 110 14.14 -8.95 -0.13
N GLU A 111 14.12 -9.03 -1.46
CA GLU A 111 14.16 -7.88 -2.36
C GLU A 111 12.92 -6.98 -2.26
N GLU A 112 11.73 -7.54 -2.01
CA GLU A 112 10.49 -6.78 -1.79
C GLU A 112 10.55 -6.00 -0.47
N ARG A 113 11.03 -6.64 0.59
CA ARG A 113 11.21 -6.03 1.92
C ARG A 113 12.30 -4.96 1.90
N GLU A 114 13.39 -5.21 1.18
CA GLU A 114 14.46 -4.24 0.97
C GLU A 114 13.94 -3.00 0.23
N TRP A 115 13.14 -3.19 -0.84
CA TRP A 115 12.48 -2.09 -1.51
C TRP A 115 11.62 -1.27 -0.55
N MET A 116 10.78 -1.92 0.28
CA MET A 116 9.94 -1.24 1.26
C MET A 116 10.79 -0.43 2.26
N THR A 117 11.91 -0.98 2.73
CA THR A 117 12.86 -0.28 3.61
C THR A 117 13.44 0.95 2.92
N ARG A 118 13.86 0.84 1.65
CA ARG A 118 14.36 1.98 0.86
C ARG A 118 13.27 3.03 0.65
N PHE A 119 12.03 2.61 0.36
CA PHE A 119 10.89 3.50 0.18
C PHE A 119 10.60 4.31 1.44
N LEU A 120 10.59 3.68 2.61
CA LEU A 120 10.42 4.38 3.89
C LEU A 120 11.59 5.33 4.18
N ASN A 121 12.83 4.90 3.93
CA ASN A 121 14.02 5.73 4.11
C ASN A 121 14.09 6.92 3.13
N ALA A 122 13.34 6.88 2.04
CA ALA A 122 13.24 7.98 1.07
C ALA A 122 12.30 9.12 1.51
N GLY A 123 11.64 9.00 2.69
CA GLY A 123 10.80 10.05 3.27
C GLY A 123 9.32 9.68 3.41
N PHE A 124 8.98 8.40 3.27
CA PHE A 124 7.63 7.92 3.51
C PHE A 124 7.52 7.20 4.87
N ILE A 125 6.32 7.21 5.42
CA ILE A 125 6.02 6.68 6.75
C ILE A 125 4.86 5.70 6.62
N ASP A 126 5.03 4.49 7.14
CA ASP A 126 3.94 3.57 7.42
C ASP A 126 3.14 4.10 8.62
N SER A 127 2.00 4.72 8.36
CA SER A 127 1.21 5.40 9.39
C SER A 127 0.76 4.47 10.51
N PHE A 128 0.41 3.22 10.19
CA PHE A 128 0.02 2.24 11.19
C PHE A 128 1.21 1.86 12.09
N ARG A 129 2.36 1.55 11.49
CA ARG A 129 3.56 1.16 12.24
C ARG A 129 4.13 2.32 13.06
N TRP A 130 4.02 3.54 12.54
CA TRP A 130 4.42 4.74 13.26
C TRP A 130 3.61 4.95 14.55
N LEU A 131 2.28 4.80 14.49
CA LEU A 131 1.40 4.99 15.64
C LEU A 131 1.35 3.75 16.55
N HIS A 132 1.65 2.56 16.03
CA HIS A 132 1.56 1.29 16.73
C HIS A 132 2.80 0.43 16.47
N PRO A 133 4.00 0.80 17.01
CA PRO A 133 5.26 0.17 16.66
C PRO A 133 5.31 -1.34 16.96
N ASP A 134 4.62 -1.78 18.02
CA ASP A 134 4.69 -3.17 18.50
C ASP A 134 3.40 -3.98 18.20
N LYS A 135 2.42 -3.37 17.51
CA LYS A 135 1.13 -4.03 17.29
C LYS A 135 1.18 -4.98 16.10
N GLN A 136 0.86 -6.24 16.34
CA GLN A 136 0.77 -7.25 15.29
C GLN A 136 -0.68 -7.43 14.85
N GLU A 137 -1.01 -6.89 13.68
CA GLU A 137 -2.30 -7.03 13.03
C GLU A 137 -2.10 -7.25 11.53
N TYR A 138 -3.10 -7.85 10.88
CA TYR A 138 -3.06 -8.21 9.47
C TYR A 138 -4.21 -7.54 8.72
N THR A 139 -4.03 -7.38 7.41
CA THR A 139 -5.03 -6.79 6.52
C THR A 139 -5.62 -7.78 5.54
N TRP A 140 -4.95 -8.92 5.33
CA TRP A 140 -5.35 -9.96 4.40
C TRP A 140 -5.23 -11.36 4.98
N TRP A 141 -6.18 -12.26 4.62
CA TRP A 141 -6.16 -13.68 4.97
C TRP A 141 -6.66 -14.50 3.79
N SER A 142 -5.89 -15.51 3.37
CA SER A 142 -6.34 -16.44 2.35
C SER A 142 -7.70 -17.07 2.71
N TYR A 143 -8.59 -17.18 1.74
CA TYR A 143 -9.85 -17.94 1.91
C TYR A 143 -9.63 -19.43 2.20
N ARG A 144 -8.42 -19.95 1.90
CA ARG A 144 -8.08 -21.36 2.11
C ARG A 144 -7.77 -21.63 3.59
N PHE A 145 -8.04 -22.87 3.99
CA PHE A 145 -7.65 -23.42 5.30
C PHE A 145 -8.20 -22.70 6.54
N ASN A 146 -9.28 -21.93 6.37
CA ASN A 146 -9.87 -21.13 7.44
C ASN A 146 -8.85 -20.16 8.08
N SER A 147 -8.04 -19.52 7.24
CA SER A 147 -6.88 -18.71 7.66
C SER A 147 -7.27 -17.54 8.54
N ARG A 148 -8.40 -16.86 8.23
CA ARG A 148 -8.87 -15.71 9.02
C ARG A 148 -9.26 -16.09 10.44
N ALA A 149 -10.03 -17.19 10.62
CA ALA A 149 -10.41 -17.64 11.95
C ALA A 149 -9.22 -18.12 12.80
N LYS A 150 -8.12 -18.54 12.14
CA LYS A 150 -6.85 -18.91 12.79
C LYS A 150 -5.88 -17.76 12.91
N ASN A 151 -6.27 -16.56 12.49
CA ASN A 151 -5.44 -15.36 12.39
C ASN A 151 -4.10 -15.59 11.67
N LYS A 152 -4.11 -16.37 10.58
CA LYS A 152 -2.95 -16.63 9.72
C LYS A 152 -2.95 -15.64 8.58
N GLY A 153 -2.64 -14.38 8.88
CA GLY A 153 -2.78 -13.25 7.99
C GLY A 153 -1.47 -12.62 7.57
N TRP A 154 -1.59 -11.64 6.68
CA TRP A 154 -0.54 -10.81 6.14
C TRP A 154 -0.97 -9.35 6.21
N ARG A 155 -0.10 -8.45 6.58
CA ARG A 155 -0.32 -7.01 6.48
C ARG A 155 0.33 -6.51 5.19
N ILE A 156 -0.48 -6.35 4.16
CA ILE A 156 -0.06 -5.98 2.81
C ILE A 156 -0.73 -4.70 2.32
N ASP A 157 -1.76 -4.23 3.02
CA ASP A 157 -2.42 -2.96 2.76
C ASP A 157 -1.85 -1.88 3.67
N TYR A 158 -1.60 -0.70 3.12
CA TYR A 158 -0.97 0.41 3.83
C TYR A 158 -1.67 1.74 3.52
N CYS A 159 -1.56 2.67 4.46
CA CYS A 159 -1.71 4.09 4.24
C CYS A 159 -0.34 4.73 4.53
N MET A 160 0.52 4.82 3.51
CA MET A 160 1.81 5.49 3.61
C MET A 160 1.60 7.00 3.52
N VAL A 161 2.37 7.77 4.27
CA VAL A 161 2.31 9.23 4.21
C VAL A 161 3.71 9.80 4.02
N SER A 162 3.80 10.95 3.34
CA SER A 162 5.05 11.71 3.27
C SER A 162 5.36 12.42 4.60
N GLU A 163 6.64 12.74 4.84
CA GLU A 163 7.08 13.41 6.07
C GLU A 163 6.27 14.66 6.48
N PRO A 164 5.86 15.56 5.54
CA PRO A 164 5.02 16.70 5.90
C PRO A 164 3.62 16.35 6.45
N VAL A 165 3.12 15.14 6.19
CA VAL A 165 1.84 14.66 6.73
C VAL A 165 2.01 14.04 8.13
N ARG A 166 3.22 13.62 8.49
CA ARG A 166 3.48 12.96 9.79
C ARG A 166 2.91 13.70 11.01
N PRO A 167 3.10 15.03 11.16
CA PRO A 167 2.57 15.75 12.32
C PRO A 167 1.03 15.83 12.33
N MET A 168 0.39 15.54 11.20
CA MET A 168 -1.07 15.53 11.06
C MET A 168 -1.68 14.18 11.44
N LEU A 169 -0.88 13.12 11.60
CA LEU A 169 -1.38 11.78 11.92
C LEU A 169 -2.04 11.77 13.29
N LYS A 170 -3.29 11.35 13.34
CA LYS A 170 -4.09 11.24 14.56
C LYS A 170 -4.39 9.79 14.90
N GLU A 171 -4.83 9.02 13.95
CA GLU A 171 -5.16 7.61 14.14
C GLU A 171 -4.90 6.79 12.85
N ALA A 172 -4.43 5.56 13.02
CA ALA A 172 -4.39 4.55 11.97
C ALA A 172 -4.88 3.23 12.55
N ARG A 173 -5.93 2.63 11.96
CA ARG A 173 -6.51 1.37 12.42
C ARG A 173 -6.67 0.38 11.29
N ILE A 174 -6.49 -0.89 11.60
CA ILE A 174 -6.87 -2.02 10.77
C ILE A 174 -8.25 -2.51 11.26
N LEU A 175 -9.25 -2.50 10.37
CA LEU A 175 -10.63 -2.84 10.72
C LEU A 175 -10.88 -4.34 10.51
N GLY A 176 -10.17 -5.17 11.29
CA GLY A 176 -10.15 -6.63 11.16
C GLY A 176 -11.52 -7.32 11.27
N ASP A 177 -12.51 -6.69 11.89
CA ASP A 177 -13.87 -7.23 12.03
C ASP A 177 -14.72 -7.08 10.75
N VAL A 178 -14.25 -6.33 9.76
CA VAL A 178 -14.93 -6.20 8.46
C VAL A 178 -14.61 -7.40 7.58
N VAL A 179 -15.60 -8.25 7.32
CA VAL A 179 -15.40 -9.60 6.74
C VAL A 179 -15.97 -9.78 5.33
N HIS A 180 -16.16 -8.71 4.58
CA HIS A 180 -16.79 -8.74 3.24
C HIS A 180 -15.80 -9.10 2.10
N SER A 181 -14.51 -9.21 2.41
CA SER A 181 -13.43 -9.56 1.49
C SER A 181 -12.39 -10.39 2.22
N ASP A 182 -11.43 -10.99 1.52
CA ASP A 182 -10.20 -11.55 2.08
C ASP A 182 -9.25 -10.48 2.62
N HIS A 183 -9.44 -9.21 2.21
CA HIS A 183 -8.86 -8.05 2.86
C HIS A 183 -9.82 -7.43 3.88
N CYS A 184 -9.29 -6.65 4.82
CA CYS A 184 -10.07 -5.73 5.63
C CYS A 184 -9.63 -4.27 5.36
N PRO A 185 -10.52 -3.29 5.59
CA PRO A 185 -10.18 -1.89 5.39
C PRO A 185 -9.14 -1.39 6.41
N MET A 186 -8.36 -0.42 5.98
CA MET A 186 -7.61 0.45 6.88
C MET A 186 -8.32 1.80 7.02
N LEU A 187 -8.23 2.38 8.21
CA LEU A 187 -8.67 3.73 8.50
C LEU A 187 -7.46 4.57 8.84
N LEU A 188 -7.35 5.72 8.20
CA LEU A 188 -6.38 6.77 8.55
C LEU A 188 -7.16 8.05 8.89
N GLU A 189 -6.89 8.63 10.06
CA GLU A 189 -7.39 9.93 10.47
C GLU A 189 -6.24 10.91 10.59
N ILE A 190 -6.38 12.07 9.96
CA ILE A 190 -5.44 13.19 10.05
C ILE A 190 -6.13 14.43 10.56
N THR A 191 -5.38 15.34 11.19
CA THR A 191 -5.85 16.69 11.51
C THR A 191 -5.67 17.60 10.31
N GLU A 192 -6.47 18.65 10.23
CA GLU A 192 -6.28 19.77 9.30
C GLU A 192 -5.03 20.59 9.62
#